data_544f6b8e9b2d43e0d5a98d01b55df9b4
#
_entry.id   544f6b8e9b2d43e0d5a98d01b55df9b4
#
_cell.length_a   1.000
_cell.length_b   1.000
_cell.length_c   1.000
_cell.angle_alpha   90.00
_cell.angle_beta   90.00
_cell.angle_gamma   90.00
#
_symmetry.space_group_name_H-M   'P 1'
#
loop_
_entity.id
_entity.type
_entity.pdbx_description
1 polymer ?
#
loop_
_entity_poly.entity_id
_entity_poly.type
_entity_poly.pdbx_seq_one_letter_code
_entity_poly.pdbx_strand_id
1 'polypeptide(L)'
;MYNTEDIKQLLIEKYKNQDFRVTKSGVKTVELQNVQFIADKDYILREPNYDYIKREIEWYESQSLNVYDIPGETPAIWKACADVNGDINSNYGWMIWSKENGSQYNNCIWHLVNDPATRNAVMIYTRPSMHVDATSNHKHDFCCTHYVHCFLNPTDDGYSLKYIVYQRSQDSIFGYNNDINWHLYVYKMMVKELSEKLKCPIKTELIECNVGSLHVYERHFKFLE
;
A
#
# COMPACT_ATOMS: atom_id res chain seq x y z
N MET A 1 -15.38 -6.63 -11.59
CA MET A 1 -14.35 -5.82 -10.92
C MET A 1 -13.18 -5.73 -11.89
N TYR A 2 -12.54 -4.58 -12.02
CA TYR A 2 -11.36 -4.38 -12.89
C TYR A 2 -10.18 -5.23 -12.39
N ASN A 3 -9.23 -5.53 -13.29
CA ASN A 3 -7.91 -6.04 -12.98
C ASN A 3 -6.82 -5.04 -13.38
N THR A 4 -5.55 -5.34 -13.20
CA THR A 4 -4.45 -4.41 -13.52
C THR A 4 -4.39 -4.04 -15.00
N GLU A 5 -4.73 -4.96 -15.91
CA GLU A 5 -4.78 -4.66 -17.36
C GLU A 5 -5.94 -3.70 -17.70
N ASP A 6 -7.11 -3.90 -17.10
CA ASP A 6 -8.25 -2.98 -17.28
C ASP A 6 -7.88 -1.57 -16.81
N ILE A 7 -7.22 -1.46 -15.67
CA ILE A 7 -6.72 -0.17 -15.13
C ILE A 7 -5.74 0.49 -16.09
N LYS A 8 -4.81 -0.28 -16.64
CA LYS A 8 -3.87 0.21 -17.65
C LYS A 8 -4.59 0.79 -18.86
N GLN A 9 -5.59 0.07 -19.38
CA GLN A 9 -6.36 0.52 -20.55
C GLN A 9 -7.15 1.82 -20.26
N LEU A 10 -7.76 1.91 -19.06
CA LEU A 10 -8.46 3.14 -18.65
C LEU A 10 -7.52 4.35 -18.54
N LEU A 11 -6.30 4.18 -18.02
CA LEU A 11 -5.31 5.24 -17.96
C LEU A 11 -4.84 5.68 -19.36
N ILE A 12 -4.61 4.71 -20.28
CA ILE A 12 -4.22 4.98 -21.68
C ILE A 12 -5.35 5.71 -22.41
N GLU A 13 -6.61 5.32 -22.22
CA GLU A 13 -7.76 5.97 -22.81
C GLU A 13 -7.88 7.43 -22.37
N LYS A 14 -7.77 7.70 -21.07
CA LYS A 14 -7.77 9.08 -20.55
C LYS A 14 -6.62 9.92 -21.12
N TYR A 15 -5.43 9.33 -21.24
CA TYR A 15 -4.27 10.00 -21.84
C TYR A 15 -4.55 10.38 -23.31
N LYS A 16 -5.04 9.44 -24.12
CA LYS A 16 -5.38 9.67 -25.54
C LYS A 16 -6.47 10.75 -25.71
N ASN A 17 -7.44 10.79 -24.80
CA ASN A 17 -8.49 11.78 -24.76
C ASN A 17 -8.06 13.14 -24.19
N GLN A 18 -6.78 13.28 -23.78
CA GLN A 18 -6.22 14.47 -23.13
C GLN A 18 -7.00 14.90 -21.86
N ASP A 19 -7.59 13.91 -21.17
CA ASP A 19 -8.30 14.12 -19.90
C ASP A 19 -7.29 14.23 -18.75
N PHE A 20 -6.69 15.42 -18.67
CA PHE A 20 -5.66 15.74 -17.69
C PHE A 20 -6.23 16.54 -16.52
N ARG A 21 -5.80 16.19 -15.31
CA ARG A 21 -5.92 17.06 -14.15
C ARG A 21 -4.61 17.84 -13.99
N VAL A 22 -4.73 19.14 -13.69
CA VAL A 22 -3.59 20.00 -13.47
C VAL A 22 -3.48 20.31 -11.98
N THR A 23 -2.32 20.03 -11.39
CA THR A 23 -2.03 20.35 -9.98
C THR A 23 -1.84 21.86 -9.81
N LYS A 24 -1.84 22.37 -8.57
CA LYS A 24 -1.57 23.78 -8.28
C LYS A 24 -0.21 24.26 -8.80
N SER A 25 0.77 23.35 -8.90
CA SER A 25 2.11 23.64 -9.45
C SER A 25 2.18 23.58 -10.98
N GLY A 26 1.05 23.35 -11.67
CA GLY A 26 0.99 23.25 -13.14
C GLY A 26 1.34 21.85 -13.69
N VAL A 27 1.67 20.88 -12.85
CA VAL A 27 1.99 19.50 -13.30
C VAL A 27 0.71 18.79 -13.72
N LYS A 28 0.71 18.22 -14.92
CA LYS A 28 -0.40 17.40 -15.42
C LYS A 28 -0.33 15.98 -14.86
N THR A 29 -1.50 15.42 -14.62
CA THR A 29 -1.69 14.01 -14.28
C THR A 29 -2.83 13.42 -15.09
N VAL A 30 -2.69 12.15 -15.48
CA VAL A 30 -3.82 11.28 -15.83
C VAL A 30 -4.28 10.63 -14.54
N GLU A 31 -5.56 10.65 -14.22
CA GLU A 31 -6.08 10.23 -12.92
C GLU A 31 -7.40 9.47 -13.06
N LEU A 32 -7.50 8.33 -12.36
CA LEU A 32 -8.73 7.61 -12.09
C LEU A 32 -9.12 7.85 -10.63
N GLN A 33 -10.32 8.38 -10.38
CA GLN A 33 -10.80 8.64 -9.03
C GLN A 33 -11.75 7.53 -8.58
N ASN A 34 -11.63 7.14 -7.30
CA ASN A 34 -12.48 6.14 -6.65
C ASN A 34 -12.57 4.84 -7.46
N VAL A 35 -11.41 4.26 -7.76
CA VAL A 35 -11.31 3.02 -8.53
C VAL A 35 -11.10 1.82 -7.63
N GLN A 36 -11.77 0.71 -7.97
CA GLN A 36 -11.63 -0.57 -7.30
C GLN A 36 -11.18 -1.63 -8.31
N PHE A 37 -10.15 -2.41 -7.96
CA PHE A 37 -9.62 -3.45 -8.84
C PHE A 37 -8.94 -4.57 -8.06
N ILE A 38 -8.76 -5.71 -8.74
CA ILE A 38 -7.99 -6.85 -8.26
C ILE A 38 -6.53 -6.69 -8.69
N ALA A 39 -5.62 -6.78 -7.73
CA ALA A 39 -4.18 -6.77 -7.97
C ALA A 39 -3.72 -8.18 -8.42
N ASP A 40 -4.01 -8.53 -9.67
CA ASP A 40 -3.61 -9.80 -10.30
C ASP A 40 -2.16 -9.80 -10.78
N LYS A 41 -1.55 -8.60 -10.91
CA LYS A 41 -0.11 -8.39 -11.15
C LYS A 41 0.45 -7.38 -10.14
N ASP A 42 1.73 -7.46 -9.89
CA ASP A 42 2.46 -6.54 -9.01
C ASP A 42 2.95 -5.27 -9.73
N TYR A 43 2.42 -4.99 -10.91
CA TYR A 43 2.61 -3.76 -11.67
C TYR A 43 1.41 -3.46 -12.57
N ILE A 44 1.25 -2.18 -12.95
CA ILE A 44 0.23 -1.72 -13.91
C ILE A 44 0.90 -1.31 -15.24
N LEU A 45 1.85 -0.39 -15.19
CA LEU A 45 2.45 0.22 -16.39
C LEU A 45 3.94 -0.09 -16.56
N ARG A 46 4.65 -0.41 -15.48
CA ARG A 46 6.09 -0.63 -15.48
C ARG A 46 6.43 -1.78 -14.54
N GLU A 47 7.30 -2.67 -14.97
CA GLU A 47 7.81 -3.76 -14.13
C GLU A 47 8.53 -3.23 -12.87
N PRO A 48 8.40 -3.95 -11.73
CA PRO A 48 9.00 -3.57 -10.46
C PRO A 48 10.53 -3.59 -10.47
N ASN A 49 11.12 -2.79 -9.59
CA ASN A 49 12.52 -2.96 -9.20
C ASN A 49 12.58 -3.82 -7.92
N TYR A 50 12.68 -5.13 -8.08
CA TYR A 50 12.66 -6.07 -6.96
C TYR A 50 13.83 -5.90 -5.99
N ASP A 51 15.00 -5.44 -6.44
CA ASP A 51 16.13 -5.14 -5.56
C ASP A 51 15.79 -3.97 -4.62
N TYR A 52 15.13 -2.94 -5.14
CA TYR A 52 14.67 -1.83 -4.33
C TYR A 52 13.53 -2.25 -3.38
N ILE A 53 12.54 -2.98 -3.87
CA ILE A 53 11.43 -3.49 -3.07
C ILE A 53 11.94 -4.30 -1.88
N LYS A 54 12.92 -5.18 -2.11
CA LYS A 54 13.54 -5.95 -1.02
C LYS A 54 14.16 -5.05 0.05
N ARG A 55 14.92 -4.02 -0.36
CA ARG A 55 15.54 -3.07 0.58
C ARG A 55 14.50 -2.25 1.36
N GLU A 56 13.41 -1.88 0.70
CA GLU A 56 12.32 -1.13 1.34
C GLU A 56 11.58 -2.02 2.35
N ILE A 57 11.34 -3.29 2.04
CA ILE A 57 10.77 -4.26 2.99
C ILE A 57 11.70 -4.48 4.19
N GLU A 58 13.02 -4.64 3.98
CA GLU A 58 14.00 -4.74 5.07
C GLU A 58 13.95 -3.51 5.99
N TRP A 59 13.81 -2.32 5.41
CA TRP A 59 13.64 -1.09 6.18
C TRP A 59 12.29 -1.05 6.93
N TYR A 60 11.20 -1.51 6.32
CA TYR A 60 9.92 -1.63 7.01
C TYR A 60 9.99 -2.62 8.19
N GLU A 61 10.68 -3.74 8.03
CA GLU A 61 10.91 -4.71 9.11
C GLU A 61 11.72 -4.11 10.27
N SER A 62 12.65 -3.23 10.01
CA SER A 62 13.42 -2.53 11.05
C SER A 62 12.57 -1.57 11.88
N GLN A 63 11.40 -1.15 11.39
CA GLN A 63 10.53 -0.16 11.99
C GLN A 63 11.20 1.21 12.21
N SER A 64 12.32 1.49 11.56
CA SER A 64 12.97 2.80 11.64
C SER A 64 12.15 3.86 10.93
N LEU A 65 11.94 4.99 11.58
CA LEU A 65 11.29 6.16 10.98
C LEU A 65 12.29 7.07 10.24
N ASN A 66 13.56 6.70 10.17
CA ASN A 66 14.59 7.47 9.48
C ASN A 66 14.88 6.90 8.09
N VAL A 67 14.81 7.74 7.06
CA VAL A 67 14.98 7.31 5.66
C VAL A 67 16.41 6.93 5.32
N TYR A 68 17.38 7.34 6.14
CA TYR A 68 18.79 6.97 5.94
C TYR A 68 19.11 5.55 6.40
N ASP A 69 18.18 4.89 7.10
CA ASP A 69 18.28 3.48 7.48
C ASP A 69 17.79 2.53 6.36
N ILE A 70 17.32 3.07 5.23
CA ILE A 70 17.02 2.26 4.04
C ILE A 70 18.32 1.65 3.54
N PRO A 71 18.44 0.31 3.43
CA PRO A 71 19.67 -0.33 2.98
C PRO A 71 20.11 0.16 1.59
N GLY A 72 21.37 0.56 1.45
CA GLY A 72 21.93 1.10 0.23
C GLY A 72 21.61 2.59 0.00
N GLU A 73 21.45 3.00 -1.25
CA GLU A 73 21.16 4.41 -1.55
C GLU A 73 19.71 4.77 -1.22
N THR A 74 19.53 5.82 -0.42
CA THR A 74 18.21 6.36 -0.08
C THR A 74 17.59 7.04 -1.30
N PRO A 75 16.40 6.64 -1.76
CA PRO A 75 15.73 7.27 -2.89
C PRO A 75 15.45 8.75 -2.68
N ALA A 76 15.55 9.53 -3.76
CA ALA A 76 15.33 10.97 -3.72
C ALA A 76 13.93 11.37 -3.21
N ILE A 77 12.92 10.53 -3.47
CA ILE A 77 11.55 10.79 -3.00
C ILE A 77 11.47 10.74 -1.48
N TRP A 78 12.12 9.78 -0.83
CA TRP A 78 12.14 9.67 0.61
C TRP A 78 12.88 10.86 1.26
N LYS A 79 14.03 11.27 0.67
CA LYS A 79 14.75 12.48 1.11
C LYS A 79 13.89 13.74 0.98
N ALA A 80 13.06 13.83 -0.06
CA ALA A 80 12.16 14.98 -0.26
C ALA A 80 10.95 15.01 0.67
N CYS A 81 10.54 13.86 1.20
CA CYS A 81 9.42 13.74 2.13
C CYS A 81 9.84 13.89 3.60
N ALA A 82 11.10 13.59 3.91
CA ALA A 82 11.62 13.60 5.26
C ALA A 82 11.84 15.03 5.80
N ASP A 83 11.83 15.16 7.11
CA ASP A 83 12.27 16.35 7.79
C ASP A 83 13.80 16.53 7.73
N VAL A 84 14.33 17.58 8.38
CA VAL A 84 15.76 17.89 8.39
C VAL A 84 16.64 16.83 9.02
N ASN A 85 16.07 15.94 9.84
CA ASN A 85 16.77 14.84 10.50
C ASN A 85 16.69 13.54 9.69
N GLY A 86 15.91 13.52 8.62
CA GLY A 86 15.62 12.33 7.84
C GLY A 86 14.41 11.54 8.35
N ASP A 87 13.63 12.09 9.26
CA ASP A 87 12.50 11.40 9.86
C ASP A 87 11.21 11.56 9.03
N ILE A 88 10.45 10.47 8.96
CA ILE A 88 9.18 10.37 8.22
C ILE A 88 8.09 9.69 9.08
N ASN A 89 6.86 9.67 8.55
CA ASN A 89 5.75 8.94 9.15
C ASN A 89 5.55 7.54 8.56
N SER A 90 5.92 7.33 7.29
CA SER A 90 5.40 6.26 6.44
C SER A 90 6.27 4.99 6.41
N ASN A 91 6.95 4.64 7.51
CA ASN A 91 7.46 3.27 7.64
C ASN A 91 6.26 2.33 7.89
N TYR A 92 5.86 1.56 6.89
CA TYR A 92 4.69 0.69 6.95
C TYR A 92 4.81 -0.43 7.99
N GLY A 93 6.02 -0.93 8.23
CA GLY A 93 6.28 -1.91 9.29
C GLY A 93 6.10 -1.32 10.68
N TRP A 94 6.61 -0.11 10.93
CA TRP A 94 6.35 0.60 12.17
C TRP A 94 4.85 0.79 12.40
N MET A 95 4.11 1.13 11.34
CA MET A 95 2.68 1.36 11.45
C MET A 95 1.89 0.16 11.91
N ILE A 96 2.27 -1.05 11.48
CA ILE A 96 1.49 -2.26 11.81
C ILE A 96 2.07 -3.07 12.98
N TRP A 97 3.37 -2.97 13.28
CA TRP A 97 4.01 -3.78 14.32
C TRP A 97 4.36 -3.02 15.59
N SER A 98 4.60 -1.70 15.54
CA SER A 98 5.01 -0.97 16.72
C SER A 98 3.94 -0.97 17.81
N LYS A 99 4.38 -1.08 19.06
CA LYS A 99 3.50 -0.94 20.23
C LYS A 99 2.96 0.49 20.36
N GLU A 100 3.73 1.47 19.94
CA GLU A 100 3.38 2.89 19.97
C GLU A 100 2.19 3.18 19.04
N ASN A 101 2.10 2.47 17.90
CA ASN A 101 0.96 2.54 16.99
C ASN A 101 -0.08 1.42 17.23
N GLY A 102 -0.09 0.78 18.41
CA GLY A 102 -1.12 -0.14 18.85
C GLY A 102 -1.00 -1.56 18.31
N SER A 103 0.18 -2.01 17.83
CA SER A 103 0.42 -3.41 17.39
C SER A 103 -0.67 -3.92 16.43
N GLN A 104 -0.99 -3.15 15.42
CA GLN A 104 -2.14 -3.34 14.52
C GLN A 104 -2.21 -4.74 13.90
N TYR A 105 -1.06 -5.28 13.47
CA TYR A 105 -0.96 -6.62 12.90
C TYR A 105 -1.40 -7.68 13.91
N ASN A 106 -0.86 -7.63 15.14
CA ASN A 106 -1.18 -8.60 16.17
C ASN A 106 -2.67 -8.55 16.55
N ASN A 107 -3.25 -7.35 16.62
CA ASN A 107 -4.68 -7.18 16.91
C ASN A 107 -5.54 -7.72 15.76
N CYS A 108 -5.14 -7.49 14.52
CA CYS A 108 -5.84 -8.04 13.36
C CYS A 108 -5.86 -9.58 13.39
N ILE A 109 -4.70 -10.22 13.61
CA ILE A 109 -4.59 -11.67 13.78
C ILE A 109 -5.43 -12.16 14.96
N TRP A 110 -5.35 -11.47 16.10
CA TRP A 110 -6.14 -11.82 17.28
C TRP A 110 -7.64 -11.83 16.99
N HIS A 111 -8.16 -10.82 16.32
CA HIS A 111 -9.56 -10.75 15.94
C HIS A 111 -9.98 -11.92 15.05
N LEU A 112 -9.20 -12.23 14.01
CA LEU A 112 -9.50 -13.32 13.08
C LEU A 112 -9.46 -14.71 13.74
N VAL A 113 -8.55 -14.91 14.68
CA VAL A 113 -8.41 -16.19 15.41
C VAL A 113 -9.53 -16.39 16.42
N ASN A 114 -9.94 -15.35 17.14
CA ASN A 114 -10.97 -15.46 18.19
C ASN A 114 -12.40 -15.42 17.63
N ASP A 115 -12.60 -14.75 16.51
CA ASP A 115 -13.88 -14.68 15.81
C ASP A 115 -13.63 -14.64 14.29
N PRO A 116 -13.60 -15.79 13.60
CA PRO A 116 -13.40 -15.83 12.14
C PRO A 116 -14.45 -15.05 11.33
N ALA A 117 -15.62 -14.77 11.91
CA ALA A 117 -16.67 -13.97 11.28
C ALA A 117 -16.56 -12.46 11.60
N THR A 118 -15.50 -12.05 12.29
CA THR A 118 -15.27 -10.67 12.71
C THR A 118 -15.26 -9.68 11.55
N ARG A 119 -15.66 -8.45 11.83
CA ARG A 119 -15.50 -7.28 10.96
C ARG A 119 -14.51 -6.27 11.54
N ASN A 120 -13.80 -6.64 12.62
CA ASN A 120 -12.85 -5.76 13.33
C ASN A 120 -11.40 -6.02 12.94
N ALA A 121 -11.12 -6.94 12.00
CA ALA A 121 -9.76 -7.27 11.57
C ALA A 121 -9.22 -6.20 10.61
N VAL A 122 -8.83 -5.07 11.17
CA VAL A 122 -8.35 -3.88 10.43
C VAL A 122 -6.95 -3.52 10.92
N MET A 123 -6.07 -3.18 9.98
CA MET A 123 -4.77 -2.55 10.25
C MET A 123 -4.82 -1.10 9.75
N ILE A 124 -4.74 -0.12 10.65
CA ILE A 124 -4.81 1.31 10.34
C ILE A 124 -3.40 1.87 10.16
N TYR A 125 -3.10 2.39 8.98
CA TYR A 125 -1.81 2.97 8.62
C TYR A 125 -1.77 4.47 8.88
N THR A 126 -2.84 5.19 8.55
CA THR A 126 -2.90 6.64 8.77
C THR A 126 -3.31 7.00 10.18
N ARG A 127 -2.83 8.15 10.66
CA ARG A 127 -3.25 8.75 11.91
C ARG A 127 -3.45 10.26 11.75
N PRO A 128 -4.38 10.90 12.50
CA PRO A 128 -4.67 12.32 12.37
C PRO A 128 -3.46 13.24 12.60
N SER A 129 -2.49 12.81 13.41
CA SER A 129 -1.25 13.58 13.67
C SER A 129 -0.41 13.83 12.41
N MET A 130 -0.55 12.99 11.35
CA MET A 130 0.15 13.19 10.08
C MET A 130 -0.19 14.55 9.42
N HIS A 131 -1.40 15.10 9.63
CA HIS A 131 -1.74 16.44 9.15
C HIS A 131 -0.92 17.53 9.86
N VAL A 132 -0.71 17.36 11.17
CA VAL A 132 0.11 18.28 11.96
C VAL A 132 1.57 18.15 11.55
N ASP A 133 2.06 16.93 11.38
CA ASP A 133 3.43 16.66 10.94
C ASP A 133 3.73 17.32 9.59
N ALA A 134 2.81 17.20 8.62
CA ALA A 134 2.96 17.79 7.29
C ALA A 134 2.97 19.33 7.30
N THR A 135 2.26 19.96 8.25
CA THR A 135 2.13 21.43 8.32
C THR A 135 3.13 22.10 9.26
N SER A 136 3.49 21.45 10.37
CA SER A 136 4.27 22.04 11.45
C SER A 136 5.66 21.44 11.63
N ASN A 137 5.83 20.14 11.28
CA ASN A 137 7.07 19.40 11.53
C ASN A 137 7.85 19.10 10.23
N HIS A 138 7.38 19.60 9.09
CA HIS A 138 8.02 19.46 7.78
C HIS A 138 8.21 17.99 7.31
N LYS A 139 7.42 17.04 7.83
CA LYS A 139 7.33 15.67 7.32
C LYS A 139 6.23 15.64 6.26
N HIS A 140 6.64 15.55 4.98
CA HIS A 140 5.70 15.69 3.86
C HIS A 140 5.14 14.35 3.35
N ASP A 141 5.37 13.29 4.08
CA ASP A 141 4.96 11.92 3.75
C ASP A 141 3.60 11.53 4.36
N PHE A 142 2.54 12.13 3.90
CA PHE A 142 1.21 11.66 4.28
C PHE A 142 0.95 10.29 3.65
N CYS A 143 0.81 9.24 4.48
CA CYS A 143 0.72 7.85 4.06
C CYS A 143 -0.32 7.62 2.96
N CYS A 144 0.03 6.85 1.92
CA CYS A 144 -0.87 6.52 0.82
C CYS A 144 -1.91 5.47 1.23
N THR A 145 -1.50 4.43 1.93
CA THR A 145 -2.40 3.42 2.49
C THR A 145 -3.08 3.97 3.75
N HIS A 146 -4.40 3.96 3.77
CA HIS A 146 -5.18 4.37 4.94
C HIS A 146 -5.34 3.21 5.93
N TYR A 147 -5.86 2.10 5.44
CA TYR A 147 -6.04 0.88 6.23
C TYR A 147 -6.17 -0.34 5.32
N VAL A 148 -5.98 -1.48 5.92
CA VAL A 148 -6.25 -2.80 5.33
C VAL A 148 -7.36 -3.46 6.12
N HIS A 149 -8.32 -4.06 5.44
CA HIS A 149 -9.41 -4.83 6.05
C HIS A 149 -9.30 -6.30 5.63
N CYS A 150 -9.30 -7.18 6.60
CA CYS A 150 -9.15 -8.62 6.40
C CYS A 150 -10.42 -9.37 6.80
N PHE A 151 -10.75 -10.43 6.05
CA PHE A 151 -11.86 -11.33 6.34
C PHE A 151 -11.43 -12.77 6.15
N LEU A 152 -11.98 -13.67 6.96
CA LEU A 152 -11.91 -15.11 6.73
C LEU A 152 -13.25 -15.59 6.18
N ASN A 153 -13.24 -16.12 4.96
CA ASN A 153 -14.40 -16.72 4.33
C ASN A 153 -14.34 -18.24 4.50
N PRO A 154 -15.39 -18.91 4.99
CA PRO A 154 -15.39 -20.37 5.14
C PRO A 154 -15.19 -21.08 3.79
N THR A 155 -14.43 -22.17 3.82
CA THR A 155 -14.26 -23.13 2.71
C THR A 155 -14.51 -24.56 3.21
N ASP A 156 -14.53 -25.55 2.34
CA ASP A 156 -14.83 -26.94 2.70
C ASP A 156 -13.84 -27.51 3.74
N ASP A 157 -12.59 -27.03 3.74
CA ASP A 157 -11.48 -27.57 4.54
C ASP A 157 -10.83 -26.54 5.49
N GLY A 158 -11.34 -25.30 5.55
CA GLY A 158 -10.78 -24.24 6.38
C GLY A 158 -11.36 -22.87 6.02
N TYR A 159 -10.48 -21.94 5.68
CA TYR A 159 -10.89 -20.59 5.29
C TYR A 159 -10.12 -20.10 4.06
N SER A 160 -10.63 -19.07 3.39
CA SER A 160 -9.82 -18.21 2.52
C SER A 160 -9.63 -16.84 3.17
N LEU A 161 -8.44 -16.26 3.00
CA LEU A 161 -8.15 -14.91 3.50
C LEU A 161 -8.41 -13.89 2.38
N LYS A 162 -9.42 -13.04 2.61
CA LYS A 162 -9.66 -11.83 1.82
C LYS A 162 -8.90 -10.67 2.43
N TYR A 163 -8.18 -9.90 1.60
CA TYR A 163 -7.33 -8.78 2.02
C TYR A 163 -7.62 -7.58 1.13
N ILE A 164 -8.16 -6.52 1.70
CA ILE A 164 -8.62 -5.34 0.98
C ILE A 164 -7.79 -4.14 1.42
N VAL A 165 -7.10 -3.50 0.47
CA VAL A 165 -6.28 -2.32 0.70
C VAL A 165 -7.07 -1.06 0.33
N TYR A 166 -7.11 -0.09 1.24
CA TYR A 166 -7.74 1.21 1.00
C TYR A 166 -6.67 2.30 0.99
N GLN A 167 -6.57 2.99 -0.13
CA GLN A 167 -5.55 4.01 -0.38
C GLN A 167 -6.18 5.34 -0.77
N ARG A 168 -5.69 6.46 -0.21
CA ARG A 168 -6.12 7.79 -0.66
C ARG A 168 -5.56 8.14 -2.03
N SER A 169 -4.35 7.68 -2.33
CA SER A 169 -3.58 8.05 -3.51
C SER A 169 -2.58 6.95 -3.88
N GLN A 170 -2.37 6.75 -5.19
CA GLN A 170 -1.46 5.74 -5.70
C GLN A 170 -0.82 6.20 -7.02
N ASP A 171 0.49 6.34 -7.05
CA ASP A 171 1.25 6.46 -8.30
C ASP A 171 1.31 5.10 -9.00
N SER A 172 0.81 5.03 -10.25
CA SER A 172 0.71 3.79 -11.01
C SER A 172 2.03 3.28 -11.59
N ILE A 173 3.13 4.04 -11.45
CA ILE A 173 4.45 3.71 -12.05
C ILE A 173 5.39 3.08 -11.03
N PHE A 174 5.54 3.69 -9.86
CA PHE A 174 6.46 3.25 -8.81
C PHE A 174 5.72 2.89 -7.53
N GLY A 175 4.81 3.76 -7.09
CA GLY A 175 4.11 3.60 -5.82
C GLY A 175 3.34 2.28 -5.75
N TYR A 176 2.53 1.98 -6.77
CA TYR A 176 1.78 0.73 -6.82
C TYR A 176 2.69 -0.51 -6.71
N ASN A 177 3.79 -0.52 -7.46
CA ASN A 177 4.70 -1.66 -7.46
C ASN A 177 5.29 -1.93 -6.07
N ASN A 178 5.69 -0.88 -5.38
CA ASN A 178 6.28 -1.01 -4.04
C ASN A 178 5.21 -1.38 -3.01
N ASP A 179 4.10 -0.65 -3.00
CA ASP A 179 3.03 -0.86 -2.03
C ASP A 179 2.37 -2.24 -2.16
N ILE A 180 2.11 -2.72 -3.38
CA ILE A 180 1.49 -4.03 -3.56
C ILE A 180 2.42 -5.17 -3.14
N ASN A 181 3.74 -5.04 -3.38
CA ASN A 181 4.70 -6.02 -2.93
C ASN A 181 4.85 -6.04 -1.39
N TRP A 182 4.74 -4.88 -0.73
CA TRP A 182 4.60 -4.83 0.72
C TRP A 182 3.33 -5.55 1.20
N HIS A 183 2.19 -5.27 0.61
CA HIS A 183 0.93 -5.92 0.98
C HIS A 183 0.96 -7.43 0.72
N LEU A 184 1.56 -7.88 -0.37
CA LEU A 184 1.79 -9.31 -0.66
C LEU A 184 2.69 -9.97 0.39
N TYR A 185 3.72 -9.25 0.87
CA TYR A 185 4.60 -9.72 1.93
C TYR A 185 3.82 -9.93 3.24
N VAL A 186 3.09 -8.91 3.70
CA VAL A 186 2.26 -9.00 4.92
C VAL A 186 1.18 -10.08 4.77
N TYR A 187 0.53 -10.15 3.62
CA TYR A 187 -0.49 -11.15 3.32
C TYR A 187 0.02 -12.58 3.47
N LYS A 188 1.19 -12.89 2.91
CA LYS A 188 1.83 -14.21 3.05
C LYS A 188 2.14 -14.55 4.50
N MET A 189 2.61 -13.58 5.28
CA MET A 189 2.83 -13.76 6.72
C MET A 189 1.52 -14.09 7.43
N MET A 190 0.44 -13.35 7.15
CA MET A 190 -0.88 -13.59 7.75
C MET A 190 -1.43 -14.97 7.41
N VAL A 191 -1.35 -15.40 6.14
CA VAL A 191 -1.79 -16.73 5.71
C VAL A 191 -1.09 -17.83 6.50
N LYS A 192 0.24 -17.73 6.65
CA LYS A 192 1.05 -18.69 7.41
C LYS A 192 0.61 -18.71 8.87
N GLU A 193 0.61 -17.57 9.53
CA GLU A 193 0.29 -17.46 10.96
C GLU A 193 -1.14 -17.90 11.29
N LEU A 194 -2.11 -17.51 10.47
CA LEU A 194 -3.51 -17.92 10.65
C LEU A 194 -3.66 -19.44 10.48
N SER A 195 -2.98 -20.05 9.50
CA SER A 195 -3.02 -21.49 9.31
C SER A 195 -2.45 -22.25 10.52
N GLU A 196 -1.36 -21.75 11.11
CA GLU A 196 -0.76 -22.32 12.31
C GLU A 196 -1.68 -22.18 13.54
N LYS A 197 -2.30 -21.01 13.74
CA LYS A 197 -3.15 -20.72 14.91
C LYS A 197 -4.52 -21.39 14.83
N LEU A 198 -5.15 -21.42 13.66
CA LEU A 198 -6.46 -22.03 13.44
C LEU A 198 -6.37 -23.53 13.17
N LYS A 199 -5.18 -24.07 12.92
CA LYS A 199 -4.92 -25.48 12.62
C LYS A 199 -5.72 -26.01 11.43
N CYS A 200 -5.91 -25.18 10.43
CA CYS A 200 -6.61 -25.53 9.19
C CYS A 200 -5.96 -24.78 8.00
N PRO A 201 -6.19 -25.23 6.75
CA PRO A 201 -5.71 -24.53 5.57
C PRO A 201 -6.31 -23.13 5.45
N ILE A 202 -5.48 -22.16 5.07
CA ILE A 202 -5.92 -20.82 4.67
C ILE A 202 -5.61 -20.65 3.18
N LYS A 203 -6.65 -20.63 2.35
CA LYS A 203 -6.53 -20.41 0.91
C LYS A 203 -6.25 -18.94 0.64
N THR A 204 -5.41 -18.68 -0.35
CA THR A 204 -5.09 -17.32 -0.79
C THR A 204 -6.13 -16.84 -1.81
N GLU A 205 -6.58 -15.59 -1.63
CA GLU A 205 -7.32 -14.83 -2.64
C GLU A 205 -6.40 -13.74 -3.23
N LEU A 206 -6.78 -13.16 -4.35
CA LEU A 206 -6.10 -11.98 -4.86
C LEU A 206 -6.41 -10.76 -4.00
N ILE A 207 -5.43 -9.89 -3.81
CA ILE A 207 -5.61 -8.63 -3.06
C ILE A 207 -6.53 -7.71 -3.85
N GLU A 208 -7.49 -7.12 -3.15
CA GLU A 208 -8.35 -6.06 -3.69
C GLU A 208 -7.81 -4.68 -3.29
N CYS A 209 -7.77 -3.75 -4.26
CA CYS A 209 -7.35 -2.37 -4.05
C CYS A 209 -8.53 -1.43 -4.25
N ASN A 210 -8.75 -0.52 -3.28
CA ASN A 210 -9.68 0.61 -3.38
C ASN A 210 -8.86 1.89 -3.30
N VAL A 211 -8.80 2.64 -4.40
CA VAL A 211 -7.89 3.78 -4.54
C VAL A 211 -8.68 5.06 -4.82
N GLY A 212 -8.53 6.06 -3.95
CA GLY A 212 -9.18 7.36 -4.10
C GLY A 212 -8.68 8.12 -5.33
N SER A 213 -7.37 8.13 -5.56
CA SER A 213 -6.72 8.75 -6.71
C SER A 213 -5.59 7.86 -7.23
N LEU A 214 -5.84 7.11 -8.29
CA LEU A 214 -4.84 6.34 -9.02
C LEU A 214 -4.35 7.16 -10.20
N HIS A 215 -3.05 7.47 -10.26
CA HIS A 215 -2.58 8.49 -11.21
C HIS A 215 -1.22 8.19 -11.83
N VAL A 216 -0.96 8.87 -12.96
CA VAL A 216 0.32 8.93 -13.67
C VAL A 216 0.70 10.39 -13.81
N TYR A 217 1.90 10.77 -13.35
CA TYR A 217 2.43 12.12 -13.53
C TYR A 217 2.94 12.35 -14.96
N GLU A 218 2.87 13.60 -15.45
CA GLU A 218 3.32 14.01 -16.79
C GLU A 218 4.72 13.52 -17.16
N ARG A 219 5.66 13.52 -16.22
CA ARG A 219 7.03 13.01 -16.43
C ARG A 219 7.09 11.52 -16.80
N HIS A 220 5.98 10.81 -16.65
CA HIS A 220 5.86 9.37 -16.91
C HIS A 220 4.86 9.03 -18.03
N PHE A 221 4.35 10.01 -18.76
CA PHE A 221 3.36 9.79 -19.84
C PHE A 221 3.87 8.88 -20.96
N LYS A 222 5.19 8.75 -21.14
CA LYS A 222 5.78 7.78 -22.06
C LYS A 222 5.37 6.32 -21.82
N PHE A 223 4.84 6.00 -20.64
CA PHE A 223 4.32 4.66 -20.33
C PHE A 223 2.84 4.50 -20.73
N LEU A 224 2.20 5.56 -21.22
CA LEU A 224 0.83 5.58 -21.72
C LEU A 224 0.76 5.67 -23.27
N GLU A 225 1.89 5.87 -23.93
CA GLU A 225 2.05 5.87 -25.38
C GLU A 225 2.07 4.42 -25.91
#